data_83b4fe4ff80c39b4a033c5759de6f36f
#
_entry.id   83b4fe4ff80c39b4a033c5759de6f36f
#
_cell.length_a   1.000
_cell.length_b   1.000
_cell.length_c   1.000
_cell.angle_alpha   90.00
_cell.angle_beta   90.00
_cell.angle_gamma   90.00
#
_symmetry.space_group_name_H-M   'P 1'
#
loop_
_entity.id
_entity.type
_entity.pdbx_description
1 polymer ?
#
loop_
_entity_poly.entity_id
_entity_poly.type
_entity_poly.pdbx_seq_one_letter_code
_entity_poly.pdbx_strand_id
1 'polypeptide(L)'
;MSIADLSSFWKRTIKEMAGELAEFKPNPTMEEAPEQSARDYRTRRVVLDSFQGRRLRGWYTTPTDPAPGGKFPGVLAVPGYGGAKVIPTHLAISGFAVLTLFPRAQGESLKEWQLEHSTKITYHLTDPEKYYYRGAYMDCLRGLDFLCAQPETDPHRLGMWSRSQGGGFTLVTAALDSRLSVAVAEK
;
A
#
# COMPACT_ATOMS: atom_id res chain seq x y z
N MET A 1 -24.76 11.20 6.93
CA MET A 1 -23.83 10.38 7.78
C MET A 1 -23.12 11.33 8.71
N SER A 2 -23.23 11.13 10.02
CA SER A 2 -22.52 11.94 11.04
C SER A 2 -21.03 11.53 11.11
N ILE A 3 -20.20 12.33 11.79
CA ILE A 3 -18.80 11.98 12.05
C ILE A 3 -18.70 10.67 12.87
N ALA A 4 -19.62 10.47 13.82
CA ALA A 4 -19.68 9.23 14.62
C ALA A 4 -20.01 8.00 13.75
N ASP A 5 -20.91 8.14 12.78
CA ASP A 5 -21.25 7.06 11.83
C ASP A 5 -20.04 6.72 10.97
N LEU A 6 -19.30 7.74 10.49
CA LEU A 6 -18.08 7.54 9.70
C LEU A 6 -17.00 6.82 10.49
N SER A 7 -16.75 7.22 11.73
CA SER A 7 -15.78 6.56 12.61
C SER A 7 -16.17 5.08 12.86
N SER A 8 -17.44 4.82 13.12
CA SER A 8 -17.96 3.46 13.35
C SER A 8 -17.82 2.60 12.09
N PHE A 9 -18.11 3.16 10.92
CA PHE A 9 -17.93 2.50 9.63
C PHE A 9 -16.48 2.03 9.41
N TRP A 10 -15.51 2.91 9.60
CA TRP A 10 -14.10 2.56 9.38
C TRP A 10 -13.57 1.58 10.43
N LYS A 11 -13.95 1.72 11.70
CA LYS A 11 -13.57 0.75 12.75
C LYS A 11 -14.09 -0.66 12.42
N ARG A 12 -15.34 -0.75 11.95
CA ARG A 12 -15.92 -2.03 11.52
C ARG A 12 -15.18 -2.58 10.30
N THR A 13 -14.90 -1.76 9.29
CA THR A 13 -14.17 -2.18 8.08
C THR A 13 -12.78 -2.70 8.39
N ILE A 14 -12.03 -2.04 9.27
CA ILE A 14 -10.68 -2.49 9.70
C ILE A 14 -10.79 -3.82 10.44
N LYS A 15 -11.77 -3.97 11.33
CA LYS A 15 -11.99 -5.23 12.06
C LYS A 15 -12.37 -6.38 11.13
N GLU A 16 -13.20 -6.12 10.12
CA GLU A 16 -13.58 -7.09 9.10
C GLU A 16 -12.37 -7.54 8.29
N MET A 17 -11.54 -6.61 7.80
CA MET A 17 -10.29 -6.93 7.12
C MET A 17 -9.36 -7.77 8.00
N ALA A 18 -9.18 -7.42 9.27
CA ALA A 18 -8.33 -8.16 10.19
C ALA A 18 -8.86 -9.59 10.43
N GLY A 19 -10.18 -9.78 10.48
CA GLY A 19 -10.82 -11.10 10.58
C GLY A 19 -10.57 -11.96 9.35
N GLU A 20 -10.81 -11.43 8.16
CA GLU A 20 -10.55 -12.15 6.90
C GLU A 20 -9.08 -12.58 6.78
N LEU A 21 -8.14 -11.70 7.15
CA LEU A 21 -6.71 -11.99 7.05
C LEU A 21 -6.18 -12.92 8.15
N ALA A 22 -6.90 -13.06 9.25
CA ALA A 22 -6.58 -14.05 10.29
C ALA A 22 -6.91 -15.48 9.82
N GLU A 23 -7.98 -15.64 9.04
CA GLU A 23 -8.37 -16.93 8.45
C GLU A 23 -7.47 -17.32 7.28
N PHE A 24 -7.10 -16.33 6.45
CA PHE A 24 -6.22 -16.49 5.31
C PHE A 24 -4.88 -15.81 5.61
N LYS A 25 -3.92 -16.55 6.17
CA LYS A 25 -2.58 -15.99 6.43
C LYS A 25 -2.09 -15.28 5.16
N PRO A 26 -1.73 -14.00 5.25
CA PRO A 26 -1.15 -13.32 4.12
C PRO A 26 0.14 -14.04 3.73
N ASN A 27 0.16 -14.60 2.53
CA ASN A 27 1.35 -15.20 1.95
C ASN A 27 1.92 -14.19 0.93
N PRO A 28 2.72 -13.21 1.35
CA PRO A 28 3.44 -12.42 0.38
C PRO A 28 4.42 -13.34 -0.35
N THR A 29 4.31 -13.38 -1.66
CA THR A 29 5.38 -13.94 -2.49
C THR A 29 6.29 -12.81 -2.91
N MET A 30 7.59 -13.04 -2.83
CA MET A 30 8.60 -12.11 -3.30
C MET A 30 9.53 -12.81 -4.30
N GLU A 31 9.74 -12.15 -5.44
CA GLU A 31 10.64 -12.60 -6.50
C GLU A 31 11.60 -11.48 -6.86
N GLU A 32 12.87 -11.81 -7.08
CA GLU A 32 13.86 -10.83 -7.52
C GLU A 32 13.43 -10.19 -8.85
N ALA A 33 13.65 -8.89 -8.96
CA ALA A 33 13.39 -8.10 -10.16
C ALA A 33 14.67 -7.38 -10.61
N PRO A 34 15.65 -8.12 -11.17
CA PRO A 34 16.95 -7.56 -11.54
C PRO A 34 16.82 -6.43 -12.56
N GLU A 35 15.82 -6.48 -13.44
CA GLU A 35 15.55 -5.42 -14.42
C GLU A 35 15.02 -4.11 -13.79
N GLN A 36 14.59 -4.15 -12.53
CA GLN A 36 14.15 -3.00 -11.73
C GLN A 36 15.16 -2.64 -10.63
N SER A 37 16.30 -3.32 -10.59
CA SER A 37 17.37 -3.12 -9.61
C SER A 37 18.53 -2.35 -10.23
N ALA A 38 19.35 -1.74 -9.39
CA ALA A 38 20.58 -1.06 -9.77
C ALA A 38 21.69 -1.32 -8.73
N ARG A 39 22.87 -0.71 -8.93
CA ARG A 39 24.00 -0.85 -8.01
C ARG A 39 23.62 -0.49 -6.56
N ASP A 40 22.85 0.58 -6.38
CA ASP A 40 22.61 1.19 -5.08
C ASP A 40 21.30 0.72 -4.43
N TYR A 41 20.48 -0.06 -5.14
CA TYR A 41 19.24 -0.64 -4.62
C TYR A 41 18.86 -1.95 -5.30
N ARG A 42 18.15 -2.80 -4.54
CA ARG A 42 17.56 -4.05 -4.99
C ARG A 42 16.04 -3.96 -4.98
N THR A 43 15.40 -4.45 -6.02
CA THR A 43 13.95 -4.50 -6.14
C THR A 43 13.44 -5.93 -6.24
N ARG A 44 12.38 -6.24 -5.51
CA ARG A 44 11.65 -7.51 -5.56
C ARG A 44 10.20 -7.26 -5.96
N ARG A 45 9.68 -8.08 -6.85
CA ARG A 45 8.23 -8.11 -7.10
C ARG A 45 7.52 -8.70 -5.90
N VAL A 46 6.41 -8.10 -5.51
CA VAL A 46 5.60 -8.54 -4.38
C VAL A 46 4.20 -8.85 -4.87
N VAL A 47 3.64 -9.96 -4.39
CA VAL A 47 2.21 -10.25 -4.48
C VAL A 47 1.71 -10.55 -3.08
N LEU A 48 0.64 -9.89 -2.65
CA LEU A 48 0.05 -10.06 -1.33
C LEU A 48 -1.48 -10.14 -1.39
N ASP A 49 -2.05 -10.91 -0.49
CA ASP A 49 -3.48 -10.99 -0.33
C ASP A 49 -4.00 -9.80 0.47
N SER A 50 -5.18 -9.31 0.11
CA SER A 50 -5.82 -8.15 0.69
C SER A 50 -7.30 -8.38 0.92
N PHE A 51 -7.95 -7.38 1.49
CA PHE A 51 -9.36 -7.36 1.85
C PHE A 51 -10.29 -7.81 0.72
N GLN A 52 -11.33 -8.58 1.04
CA GLN A 52 -12.31 -9.14 0.11
C GLN A 52 -11.68 -10.10 -0.92
N GLY A 53 -10.70 -10.89 -0.49
CA GLY A 53 -10.05 -11.89 -1.33
C GLY A 53 -9.29 -11.31 -2.54
N ARG A 54 -8.96 -10.01 -2.53
CA ARG A 54 -8.21 -9.39 -3.62
C ARG A 54 -6.72 -9.65 -3.46
N ARG A 55 -6.04 -9.86 -4.58
CA ARG A 55 -4.58 -9.92 -4.65
C ARG A 55 -4.03 -8.60 -5.18
N LEU A 56 -2.94 -8.16 -4.59
CA LEU A 56 -2.25 -6.93 -4.94
C LEU A 56 -0.85 -7.23 -5.42
N ARG A 57 -0.37 -6.40 -6.34
CA ARG A 57 1.00 -6.44 -6.80
C ARG A 57 1.74 -5.17 -6.43
N GLY A 58 3.03 -5.30 -6.25
CA GLY A 58 3.90 -4.18 -5.93
C GLY A 58 5.36 -4.50 -6.17
N TRP A 59 6.19 -3.54 -5.83
CA TRP A 59 7.64 -3.66 -5.82
C TRP A 59 8.17 -3.23 -4.46
N TYR A 60 8.97 -4.08 -3.85
CA TYR A 60 9.68 -3.77 -2.62
C TYR A 60 11.14 -3.51 -2.95
N THR A 61 11.55 -2.26 -2.74
CA THR A 61 12.88 -1.75 -3.10
C THR A 61 13.63 -1.36 -1.85
N THR A 62 14.81 -1.91 -1.66
CA THR A 62 15.69 -1.63 -0.51
C THR A 62 17.05 -1.17 -0.98
N PRO A 63 17.77 -0.33 -0.21
CA PRO A 63 19.18 -0.07 -0.46
C PRO A 63 20.00 -1.35 -0.49
N THR A 64 21.12 -1.36 -1.22
CA THR A 64 22.11 -2.46 -1.18
C THR A 64 23.05 -2.34 0.00
N ASP A 65 23.40 -1.12 0.41
CA ASP A 65 24.23 -0.87 1.57
C ASP A 65 23.46 -1.14 2.87
N PRO A 66 24.13 -1.65 3.91
CA PRO A 66 23.50 -1.93 5.19
C PRO A 66 22.87 -0.69 5.81
N ALA A 67 21.71 -0.86 6.45
CA ALA A 67 21.08 0.23 7.18
C ALA A 67 21.92 0.68 8.37
N PRO A 68 22.19 1.98 8.54
CA PRO A 68 22.71 2.51 9.78
C PRO A 68 21.74 2.16 10.93
N GLY A 69 22.22 1.35 11.90
CA GLY A 69 21.39 0.87 13.00
C GLY A 69 20.59 -0.42 12.71
N GLY A 70 20.88 -1.11 11.59
CA GLY A 70 20.38 -2.46 11.30
C GLY A 70 19.05 -2.56 10.56
N LYS A 71 18.21 -1.50 10.56
CA LYS A 71 16.93 -1.49 9.84
C LYS A 71 16.65 -0.15 9.16
N PHE A 72 16.05 -0.21 7.98
CA PHE A 72 15.64 0.98 7.21
C PHE A 72 14.29 1.53 7.71
N PRO A 73 14.07 2.85 7.70
CA PRO A 73 12.72 3.37 7.75
C PRO A 73 11.93 2.90 6.52
N GLY A 74 10.66 2.54 6.73
CA GLY A 74 9.78 2.04 5.67
C GLY A 74 8.94 3.14 5.06
N VAL A 75 8.80 3.14 3.72
CA VAL A 75 7.91 4.06 3.02
C VAL A 75 6.94 3.28 2.13
N LEU A 76 5.64 3.52 2.33
CA LEU A 76 4.61 3.09 1.39
C LEU A 76 4.41 4.17 0.32
N ALA A 77 4.48 3.80 -0.94
CA ALA A 77 4.15 4.64 -2.07
C ALA A 77 3.04 3.99 -2.91
N VAL A 78 2.04 4.77 -3.30
CA VAL A 78 0.96 4.31 -4.19
C VAL A 78 0.79 5.27 -5.36
N PRO A 79 0.35 4.80 -6.54
CA PRO A 79 0.25 5.66 -7.71
C PRO A 79 -0.92 6.63 -7.63
N GLY A 80 -0.89 7.65 -8.48
CA GLY A 80 -2.04 8.47 -8.82
C GLY A 80 -3.12 7.67 -9.56
N TYR A 81 -4.21 8.34 -9.98
CA TYR A 81 -5.39 7.71 -10.59
C TYR A 81 -5.07 6.83 -11.80
N GLY A 82 -4.12 7.24 -12.64
CA GLY A 82 -3.69 6.51 -13.83
C GLY A 82 -2.93 5.22 -13.55
N GLY A 83 -2.52 4.95 -12.32
CA GLY A 83 -1.81 3.73 -11.95
C GLY A 83 -0.39 3.65 -12.53
N ALA A 84 0.31 4.80 -12.64
CA ALA A 84 1.67 4.85 -13.18
C ALA A 84 2.62 3.88 -12.44
N LYS A 85 3.35 3.09 -13.21
CA LYS A 85 4.28 2.08 -12.71
C LYS A 85 5.67 2.69 -12.53
N VAL A 86 5.82 3.52 -11.50
CA VAL A 86 7.07 4.22 -11.19
C VAL A 86 7.52 3.84 -9.79
N ILE A 87 8.76 3.35 -9.69
CA ILE A 87 9.42 3.12 -8.40
C ILE A 87 10.11 4.43 -7.99
N PRO A 88 9.84 4.98 -6.79
CA PRO A 88 10.55 6.16 -6.30
C PRO A 88 11.96 5.78 -5.81
N THR A 89 12.84 5.43 -6.75
CA THR A 89 14.20 4.91 -6.48
C THR A 89 15.06 5.89 -5.69
N HIS A 90 14.80 7.19 -5.80
CA HIS A 90 15.49 8.21 -5.01
C HIS A 90 15.30 8.01 -3.50
N LEU A 91 14.13 7.50 -3.06
CA LEU A 91 13.92 7.18 -1.65
C LEU A 91 14.77 5.98 -1.22
N ALA A 92 14.85 4.93 -2.05
CA ALA A 92 15.71 3.79 -1.75
C ALA A 92 17.19 4.19 -1.69
N ILE A 93 17.67 4.99 -2.64
CA ILE A 93 19.04 5.54 -2.66
C ILE A 93 19.29 6.41 -1.40
N SER A 94 18.27 7.08 -0.88
CA SER A 94 18.35 7.88 0.34
C SER A 94 18.22 7.07 1.64
N GLY A 95 18.20 5.75 1.57
CA GLY A 95 18.25 4.88 2.76
C GLY A 95 16.88 4.44 3.28
N PHE A 96 15.83 4.43 2.45
CA PHE A 96 14.50 3.93 2.83
C PHE A 96 14.21 2.56 2.21
N ALA A 97 13.53 1.70 2.94
CA ALA A 97 12.86 0.52 2.39
C ALA A 97 11.50 0.95 1.82
N VAL A 98 11.29 0.82 0.52
CA VAL A 98 10.13 1.36 -0.17
C VAL A 98 9.24 0.26 -0.71
N LEU A 99 7.98 0.22 -0.30
CA LEU A 99 6.95 -0.57 -0.97
C LEU A 99 6.18 0.33 -1.95
N THR A 100 6.39 0.14 -3.24
CA THR A 100 5.52 0.69 -4.29
C THR A 100 4.37 -0.29 -4.50
N LEU A 101 3.22 -0.02 -3.88
CA LEU A 101 2.04 -0.87 -3.95
C LEU A 101 1.06 -0.34 -4.99
N PHE A 102 0.49 -1.23 -5.76
CA PHE A 102 -0.63 -0.93 -6.64
C PHE A 102 -1.93 -1.39 -5.97
N PRO A 103 -2.77 -0.49 -5.43
CA PRO A 103 -4.09 -0.86 -4.95
C PRO A 103 -4.91 -1.57 -6.02
N ARG A 104 -5.99 -2.25 -5.61
CA ARG A 104 -6.88 -2.98 -6.52
C ARG A 104 -7.23 -2.17 -7.77
N ALA A 105 -7.31 -2.83 -8.92
CA ALA A 105 -7.58 -2.22 -10.23
C ALA A 105 -6.64 -1.06 -10.60
N GLN A 106 -5.38 -1.10 -10.17
CA GLN A 106 -4.35 -0.14 -10.57
C GLN A 106 -3.03 -0.83 -10.97
N GLY A 107 -2.30 -0.22 -11.87
CA GLY A 107 -0.94 -0.61 -12.24
C GLY A 107 -0.77 -2.11 -12.47
N GLU A 108 0.14 -2.75 -11.73
CA GLU A 108 0.38 -4.19 -11.82
C GLU A 108 -0.79 -5.03 -11.27
N SER A 109 -1.58 -4.51 -10.33
CA SER A 109 -2.74 -5.22 -9.77
C SER A 109 -3.91 -5.35 -10.74
N LEU A 110 -3.87 -4.68 -11.90
CA LEU A 110 -4.80 -4.95 -13.02
C LEU A 110 -4.70 -6.39 -13.55
N LYS A 111 -3.59 -7.08 -13.31
CA LYS A 111 -3.42 -8.51 -13.66
C LYS A 111 -4.26 -9.42 -12.77
N GLU A 112 -4.63 -8.97 -11.58
CA GLU A 112 -5.39 -9.75 -10.60
C GLU A 112 -6.88 -9.42 -10.65
N TRP A 113 -7.22 -8.14 -10.85
CA TRP A 113 -8.60 -7.68 -10.92
C TRP A 113 -8.74 -6.36 -11.68
N GLN A 114 -9.80 -6.27 -12.47
CA GLN A 114 -10.18 -5.08 -13.22
C GLN A 114 -11.61 -4.68 -12.90
N LEU A 115 -11.91 -3.39 -13.02
CA LEU A 115 -13.29 -2.90 -12.91
C LEU A 115 -14.08 -3.33 -14.14
N GLU A 116 -15.29 -3.79 -13.92
CA GLU A 116 -16.22 -4.13 -15.01
C GLU A 116 -16.71 -2.88 -15.75
N HIS A 117 -16.74 -1.74 -15.09
CA HIS A 117 -17.22 -0.46 -15.60
C HIS A 117 -16.30 0.69 -15.23
N SER A 118 -16.41 1.76 -15.95
CA SER A 118 -15.46 2.76 -16.39
C SER A 118 -14.64 3.54 -15.37
N THR A 119 -15.09 3.83 -14.16
CA THR A 119 -14.32 4.71 -13.27
C THR A 119 -14.26 4.25 -11.81
N LYS A 120 -13.08 4.34 -11.22
CA LYS A 120 -12.89 4.05 -9.79
C LYS A 120 -13.71 4.97 -8.89
N ILE A 121 -13.90 6.23 -9.31
CA ILE A 121 -14.60 7.26 -8.53
C ILE A 121 -16.07 6.92 -8.35
N THR A 122 -16.71 6.36 -9.37
CA THR A 122 -18.15 6.10 -9.38
C THR A 122 -18.52 4.62 -9.16
N TYR A 123 -17.51 3.74 -9.08
CA TYR A 123 -17.76 2.30 -8.93
C TYR A 123 -18.41 2.00 -7.59
N HIS A 124 -19.69 1.59 -7.63
CA HIS A 124 -20.57 1.40 -6.47
C HIS A 124 -20.71 2.62 -5.55
N LEU A 125 -20.69 3.83 -6.10
CA LEU A 125 -20.72 5.09 -5.34
C LEU A 125 -21.88 5.19 -4.33
N THR A 126 -23.03 4.58 -4.62
CA THR A 126 -24.24 4.60 -3.77
C THR A 126 -24.26 3.50 -2.70
N ASP A 127 -23.30 2.58 -2.72
CA ASP A 127 -23.21 1.49 -1.74
C ASP A 127 -21.89 1.58 -0.98
N PRO A 128 -21.88 2.10 0.26
CA PRO A 128 -20.65 2.28 1.04
C PRO A 128 -19.86 0.99 1.26
N GLU A 129 -20.54 -0.17 1.35
CA GLU A 129 -19.89 -1.45 1.61
C GLU A 129 -19.16 -2.00 0.37
N LYS A 130 -19.61 -1.63 -0.83
CA LYS A 130 -19.05 -2.05 -2.11
C LYS A 130 -18.22 -0.98 -2.79
N TYR A 131 -18.23 0.25 -2.27
CA TYR A 131 -17.55 1.37 -2.88
C TYR A 131 -16.05 1.08 -3.06
N TYR A 132 -15.53 1.34 -4.26
CA TYR A 132 -14.14 1.04 -4.63
C TYR A 132 -13.13 1.50 -3.58
N TYR A 133 -13.25 2.75 -3.12
CA TYR A 133 -12.28 3.34 -2.21
C TYR A 133 -12.28 2.70 -0.81
N ARG A 134 -13.39 2.12 -0.36
CA ARG A 134 -13.39 1.33 0.88
C ARG A 134 -12.32 0.24 0.83
N GLY A 135 -12.32 -0.53 -0.24
CA GLY A 135 -11.36 -1.59 -0.43
C GLY A 135 -9.94 -1.07 -0.72
N ALA A 136 -9.81 -0.02 -1.53
CA ALA A 136 -8.51 0.54 -1.88
C ALA A 136 -7.76 1.16 -0.68
N TYR A 137 -8.48 1.72 0.30
CA TYR A 137 -7.87 2.15 1.57
C TYR A 137 -7.39 0.96 2.41
N MET A 138 -8.15 -0.13 2.43
CA MET A 138 -7.70 -1.36 3.09
C MET A 138 -6.46 -1.96 2.42
N ASP A 139 -6.34 -1.82 1.11
CA ASP A 139 -5.12 -2.22 0.38
C ASP A 139 -3.88 -1.44 0.86
N CYS A 140 -4.03 -0.14 1.17
CA CYS A 140 -2.94 0.66 1.72
C CYS A 140 -2.55 0.20 3.13
N LEU A 141 -3.52 -0.07 4.01
CA LEU A 141 -3.25 -0.65 5.34
C LEU A 141 -2.52 -1.99 5.21
N ARG A 142 -2.90 -2.79 4.22
CA ARG A 142 -2.24 -4.05 3.92
C ARG A 142 -0.78 -3.87 3.49
N GLY A 143 -0.50 -2.80 2.75
CA GLY A 143 0.88 -2.41 2.42
C GLY A 143 1.71 -2.07 3.66
N LEU A 144 1.13 -1.42 4.66
CA LEU A 144 1.80 -1.16 5.94
C LEU A 144 2.06 -2.45 6.72
N ASP A 145 1.10 -3.39 6.73
CA ASP A 145 1.31 -4.70 7.36
C ASP A 145 2.49 -5.44 6.73
N PHE A 146 2.59 -5.40 5.39
CA PHE A 146 3.72 -5.98 4.68
C PHE A 146 5.05 -5.34 5.12
N LEU A 147 5.13 -4.01 5.15
CA LEU A 147 6.35 -3.29 5.57
C LEU A 147 6.76 -3.63 7.00
N CYS A 148 5.80 -3.69 7.94
CA CYS A 148 6.05 -4.08 9.33
C CYS A 148 6.61 -5.50 9.47
N ALA A 149 6.24 -6.40 8.57
CA ALA A 149 6.67 -7.79 8.59
C ALA A 149 8.04 -8.04 7.97
N GLN A 150 8.62 -7.04 7.25
CA GLN A 150 9.92 -7.22 6.63
C GLN A 150 11.05 -7.10 7.65
N PRO A 151 12.00 -8.05 7.68
CA PRO A 151 13.08 -8.06 8.67
C PRO A 151 14.01 -6.85 8.57
N GLU A 152 14.20 -6.30 7.37
CA GLU A 152 15.03 -5.13 7.10
C GLU A 152 14.32 -3.80 7.33
N THR A 153 13.01 -3.79 7.57
CA THR A 153 12.23 -2.55 7.82
C THR A 153 12.04 -2.32 9.32
N ASP A 154 12.21 -1.08 9.76
CA ASP A 154 11.88 -0.66 11.13
C ASP A 154 10.38 -0.35 11.23
N PRO A 155 9.58 -1.16 11.96
CA PRO A 155 8.14 -0.97 12.06
C PRO A 155 7.75 0.29 12.86
N HIS A 156 8.69 0.92 13.56
CA HIS A 156 8.47 2.17 14.32
C HIS A 156 8.82 3.43 13.52
N ARG A 157 9.35 3.28 12.31
CA ARG A 157 9.73 4.38 11.42
C ARG A 157 9.07 4.21 10.06
N LEU A 158 7.73 4.31 10.03
CA LEU A 158 6.96 4.19 8.80
C LEU A 158 6.46 5.54 8.31
N GLY A 159 6.54 5.73 7.01
CA GLY A 159 5.98 6.87 6.29
C GLY A 159 5.16 6.44 5.09
N MET A 160 4.33 7.36 4.59
CA MET A 160 3.66 7.20 3.31
C MET A 160 3.86 8.46 2.47
N TRP A 161 4.27 8.29 1.23
CA TRP A 161 4.46 9.37 0.26
C TRP A 161 3.77 9.04 -1.05
N SER A 162 2.90 9.92 -1.52
CA SER A 162 2.22 9.70 -2.78
C SER A 162 1.63 10.99 -3.36
N ARG A 163 1.33 10.96 -4.66
CA ARG A 163 0.85 12.12 -5.42
C ARG A 163 -0.57 11.92 -5.94
N SER A 164 -1.32 13.02 -6.11
CA SER A 164 -2.66 13.06 -6.71
C SER A 164 -3.65 12.16 -5.95
N GLN A 165 -4.32 11.19 -6.59
CA GLN A 165 -5.15 10.19 -5.91
C GLN A 165 -4.37 9.47 -4.79
N GLY A 166 -3.09 9.16 -5.03
CA GLY A 166 -2.20 8.58 -4.02
C GLY A 166 -2.04 9.49 -2.80
N GLY A 167 -2.00 10.80 -2.99
CA GLY A 167 -2.03 11.79 -1.90
C GLY A 167 -3.31 11.66 -1.06
N GLY A 168 -4.47 11.48 -1.71
CA GLY A 168 -5.73 11.17 -1.02
C GLY A 168 -5.66 9.86 -0.22
N PHE A 169 -5.06 8.81 -0.79
CA PHE A 169 -4.81 7.56 -0.06
C PHE A 169 -3.90 7.78 1.15
N THR A 170 -2.86 8.60 1.02
CA THR A 170 -1.94 8.93 2.11
C THR A 170 -2.67 9.57 3.29
N LEU A 171 -3.52 10.56 3.04
CA LEU A 171 -4.28 11.25 4.09
C LEU A 171 -5.25 10.30 4.81
N VAL A 172 -5.98 9.47 4.05
CA VAL A 172 -6.93 8.52 4.65
C VAL A 172 -6.19 7.42 5.42
N THR A 173 -5.10 6.89 4.87
CA THR A 173 -4.29 5.86 5.55
C THR A 173 -3.72 6.39 6.87
N ALA A 174 -3.20 7.62 6.88
CA ALA A 174 -2.70 8.26 8.10
C ALA A 174 -3.79 8.49 9.16
N ALA A 175 -5.03 8.74 8.73
CA ALA A 175 -6.16 8.88 9.66
C ALA A 175 -6.64 7.52 10.23
N LEU A 176 -6.42 6.43 9.50
CA LEU A 176 -6.89 5.08 9.87
C LEU A 176 -5.84 4.25 10.60
N ASP A 177 -4.54 4.56 10.47
CA ASP A 177 -3.44 3.75 10.98
C ASP A 177 -2.39 4.60 11.69
N SER A 178 -2.30 4.44 13.00
CA SER A 178 -1.38 5.19 13.87
C SER A 178 0.10 4.75 13.76
N ARG A 179 0.41 3.71 12.99
CA ARG A 179 1.80 3.29 12.74
C ARG A 179 2.56 4.27 11.84
N LEU A 180 1.84 5.07 11.05
CA LEU A 180 2.46 6.10 10.22
C LEU A 180 2.97 7.27 11.08
N SER A 181 4.28 7.49 11.06
CA SER A 181 4.92 8.64 11.72
C SER A 181 4.97 9.87 10.81
N VAL A 182 4.95 9.67 9.48
CA VAL A 182 5.03 10.74 8.48
C VAL A 182 4.09 10.42 7.31
N ALA A 183 3.33 11.42 6.86
CA ALA A 183 2.47 11.33 5.70
C ALA A 183 2.70 12.55 4.78
N VAL A 184 3.15 12.30 3.55
CA VAL A 184 3.41 13.33 2.54
C VAL A 184 2.46 13.14 1.37
N ALA A 185 1.47 14.01 1.28
CA ALA A 185 0.47 14.02 0.22
C ALA A 185 0.74 15.17 -0.76
N GLU A 186 1.17 14.84 -1.96
CA GLU A 186 1.38 15.81 -3.04
C GLU A 186 0.13 15.96 -3.91
N LYS A 187 -0.06 17.17 -4.45
CA LYS A 187 -1.14 17.48 -5.40
C LYS A 187 -0.83 17.00 -6.81
#